data_3c4895485dfe021e1a43fd9ece2d17ab
#
_entry.id   3c4895485dfe021e1a43fd9ece2d17ab
#
_cell.length_a   1.000
_cell.length_b   1.000
_cell.length_c   1.000
_cell.angle_alpha   90.00
_cell.angle_beta   90.00
_cell.angle_gamma   90.00
#
_symmetry.space_group_name_H-M   'P 1'
#
loop_
_entity.id
_entity.type
_entity.pdbx_description
1 polymer ?
#
loop_
_entity_poly.entity_id
_entity_poly.type
_entity_poly.pdbx_seq_one_letter_code
_entity_poly.pdbx_strand_id
1 'polypeptide(L)'
;MYKLYENPMDRLKESLGLTRKKRYKEHYALNNVSFQVKKGETVGIIGTIGSGKSTILKIITGVLNPTQGEVVVDGRISALLELGAGFNGEYSGIENVYLNGQMIGFSKEEIDAKLQDILDFADIGDFIHQPVKTYSSGMFVRLAFAVAINIEPEILIVDEALSVGDVFFQAKCYRKFEEFKEMGKTILF
;
A
#
# COMPACT_ATOMS: atom_id res chain seq x y z
N MET A 1 -6.07 11.77 -14.57
CA MET A 1 -5.50 12.68 -15.59
C MET A 1 -4.39 13.49 -14.95
N TYR A 2 -3.23 13.56 -15.58
CA TYR A 2 -2.12 14.41 -15.17
C TYR A 2 -1.99 15.58 -16.14
N LYS A 3 -1.71 16.77 -15.60
CA LYS A 3 -1.42 17.95 -16.39
C LYS A 3 0.08 18.04 -16.63
N LEU A 4 0.52 17.88 -17.86
CA LEU A 4 1.93 18.02 -18.25
C LEU A 4 2.16 19.43 -18.80
N TYR A 5 2.94 20.23 -18.08
CA TYR A 5 3.31 21.59 -18.48
C TYR A 5 4.66 21.55 -19.17
N GLU A 6 4.77 22.21 -20.32
CA GLU A 6 6.06 22.35 -21.03
C GLU A 6 6.99 23.34 -20.31
N ASN A 7 6.40 24.33 -19.62
CA ASN A 7 7.15 25.30 -18.81
C ASN A 7 6.61 25.39 -17.37
N PRO A 8 7.48 25.44 -16.34
CA PRO A 8 7.05 25.63 -14.95
C PRO A 8 6.23 26.91 -14.73
N MET A 9 6.51 27.98 -15.51
CA MET A 9 5.78 29.23 -15.45
C MET A 9 4.32 29.14 -15.92
N ASP A 10 4.00 28.16 -16.75
CA ASP A 10 2.62 27.96 -17.21
C ASP A 10 1.75 27.38 -16.09
N ARG A 11 2.33 26.53 -15.24
CA ARG A 11 1.68 26.03 -14.00
C ARG A 11 1.37 27.18 -13.04
N LEU A 12 2.33 28.10 -12.85
CA LEU A 12 2.16 29.25 -11.96
C LEU A 12 1.08 30.20 -12.48
N LYS A 13 1.08 30.49 -13.78
CA LYS A 13 0.08 31.35 -14.43
C LYS A 13 -1.32 30.76 -14.36
N GLU A 14 -1.46 29.44 -14.46
CA GLU A 14 -2.75 28.76 -14.30
C GLU A 14 -3.24 28.84 -12.86
N SER A 15 -2.35 28.58 -11.88
CA SER A 15 -2.71 28.62 -10.44
C SER A 15 -3.13 30.04 -9.99
N LEU A 16 -2.59 31.07 -10.61
CA LEU A 16 -2.93 32.49 -10.34
C LEU A 16 -4.13 32.99 -11.18
N GLY A 17 -4.73 32.14 -12.00
CA GLY A 17 -5.88 32.51 -12.84
C GLY A 17 -5.54 33.52 -13.95
N LEU A 18 -4.27 33.74 -14.24
CA LEU A 18 -3.81 34.77 -15.20
C LEU A 18 -3.98 34.36 -16.67
N THR A 19 -4.39 33.12 -16.96
CA THR A 19 -4.61 32.68 -18.35
C THR A 19 -5.88 31.83 -18.45
N ARG A 20 -6.71 32.15 -19.47
CA ARG A 20 -7.89 31.35 -19.84
C ARG A 20 -7.56 30.22 -20.85
N LYS A 21 -6.34 30.15 -21.38
CA LYS A 21 -5.93 29.09 -22.32
C LYS A 21 -5.29 27.94 -21.58
N LYS A 22 -5.77 26.71 -21.85
CA LYS A 22 -5.12 25.47 -21.39
C LYS A 22 -3.70 25.42 -21.96
N ARG A 23 -2.67 25.46 -21.10
CA ARG A 23 -1.25 25.40 -21.46
C ARG A 23 -0.58 24.10 -21.01
N TYR A 24 -1.35 23.04 -20.91
CA TYR A 24 -0.89 21.72 -20.52
C TYR A 24 -1.41 20.67 -21.48
N LYS A 25 -0.66 19.58 -21.61
CA LYS A 25 -1.13 18.36 -22.26
C LYS A 25 -1.77 17.46 -21.21
N GLU A 26 -2.95 16.97 -21.52
CA GLU A 26 -3.62 15.98 -20.68
C GLU A 26 -2.98 14.61 -20.92
N HIS A 27 -2.47 13.99 -19.85
CA HIS A 27 -1.96 12.64 -19.89
C HIS A 27 -2.85 11.74 -19.04
N TYR A 28 -3.42 10.74 -19.67
CA TYR A 28 -4.24 9.73 -19.01
C TYR A 28 -3.39 8.49 -18.76
N ALA A 29 -3.01 8.25 -17.49
CA ALA A 29 -2.32 7.01 -17.10
C ALA A 29 -3.23 5.80 -17.23
N LEU A 30 -4.55 6.01 -17.06
CA LEU A 30 -5.60 5.03 -17.27
C LEU A 30 -6.68 5.68 -18.13
N ASN A 31 -7.18 4.97 -19.12
CA ASN A 31 -8.22 5.46 -20.02
C ASN A 31 -9.31 4.41 -20.17
N ASN A 32 -10.49 4.70 -19.64
CA ASN A 32 -11.71 3.88 -19.76
C ASN A 32 -11.48 2.41 -19.33
N VAL A 33 -10.89 2.21 -18.15
CA VAL A 33 -10.63 0.89 -17.56
C VAL A 33 -11.79 0.53 -16.64
N SER A 34 -12.42 -0.63 -16.85
CA SER A 34 -13.44 -1.17 -15.96
C SER A 34 -13.18 -2.66 -15.76
N PHE A 35 -13.18 -3.09 -14.51
CA PHE A 35 -13.08 -4.51 -14.14
C PHE A 35 -13.72 -4.75 -12.78
N GLN A 36 -13.92 -6.00 -12.46
CA GLN A 36 -14.45 -6.44 -11.18
C GLN A 36 -13.63 -7.61 -10.68
N VAL A 37 -13.35 -7.62 -9.39
CA VAL A 37 -12.69 -8.73 -8.68
C VAL A 37 -13.68 -9.27 -7.65
N LYS A 38 -13.92 -10.57 -7.67
CA LYS A 38 -14.80 -11.21 -6.70
C LYS A 38 -14.05 -11.52 -5.42
N LYS A 39 -14.78 -11.59 -4.32
CA LYS A 39 -14.22 -11.99 -3.03
C LYS A 39 -13.57 -13.37 -3.13
N GLY A 40 -12.34 -13.48 -2.63
CA GLY A 40 -11.55 -14.70 -2.66
C GLY A 40 -10.77 -14.93 -3.95
N GLU A 41 -10.87 -14.05 -4.94
CA GLU A 41 -10.06 -14.17 -6.16
C GLU A 41 -8.61 -13.68 -5.93
N THR A 42 -7.70 -14.34 -6.63
CA THR A 42 -6.31 -13.87 -6.77
C THR A 42 -6.12 -13.36 -8.19
N VAL A 43 -5.85 -12.06 -8.34
CA VAL A 43 -5.78 -11.38 -9.64
C VAL A 43 -4.42 -10.73 -9.84
N GLY A 44 -3.74 -11.06 -10.94
CA GLY A 44 -2.50 -10.43 -11.36
C GLY A 44 -2.72 -9.33 -12.39
N ILE A 45 -2.12 -8.15 -12.18
CA ILE A 45 -2.15 -7.03 -13.11
C ILE A 45 -0.83 -7.00 -13.88
N ILE A 46 -0.87 -7.42 -15.13
CA ILE A 46 0.33 -7.54 -15.98
C ILE A 46 0.40 -6.37 -16.96
N GLY A 47 1.60 -5.83 -17.15
CA GLY A 47 1.84 -4.76 -18.13
C GLY A 47 3.29 -4.27 -18.10
N THR A 48 3.68 -3.55 -19.14
CA THR A 48 5.00 -2.93 -19.24
C THR A 48 5.20 -1.80 -18.24
N ILE A 49 6.42 -1.33 -18.05
CA ILE A 49 6.72 -0.13 -17.26
C ILE A 49 5.94 1.06 -17.85
N GLY A 50 5.27 1.82 -16.99
CA GLY A 50 4.46 2.98 -17.43
C GLY A 50 3.05 2.64 -17.93
N SER A 51 2.60 1.37 -17.92
CA SER A 51 1.25 0.98 -18.35
C SER A 51 0.12 1.38 -17.37
N GLY A 52 0.46 1.96 -16.21
CA GLY A 52 -0.52 2.43 -15.23
C GLY A 52 -0.83 1.45 -14.10
N LYS A 53 -0.11 0.33 -13.95
CA LYS A 53 -0.32 -0.65 -12.87
C LYS A 53 -0.34 -0.01 -11.47
N SER A 54 0.72 0.68 -11.11
CA SER A 54 0.79 1.34 -9.79
C SER A 54 -0.25 2.47 -9.66
N THR A 55 -0.68 3.08 -10.77
CA THR A 55 -1.75 4.10 -10.74
C THR A 55 -3.10 3.46 -10.39
N ILE A 56 -3.44 2.32 -11.00
CA ILE A 56 -4.71 1.65 -10.72
C ILE A 56 -4.75 1.11 -9.31
N LEU A 57 -3.63 0.54 -8.82
CA LEU A 57 -3.53 0.07 -7.44
C LEU A 57 -3.68 1.22 -6.43
N LYS A 58 -3.06 2.38 -6.68
CA LYS A 58 -3.22 3.58 -5.84
C LYS A 58 -4.64 4.15 -5.86
N ILE A 59 -5.37 3.96 -6.95
CA ILE A 59 -6.79 4.35 -7.03
C ILE A 59 -7.65 3.37 -6.21
N ILE A 60 -7.40 2.06 -6.30
CA ILE A 60 -8.14 1.05 -5.53
C ILE A 60 -7.92 1.22 -4.02
N THR A 61 -6.69 1.57 -3.61
CA THR A 61 -6.35 1.82 -2.19
C THR A 61 -6.82 3.17 -1.66
N GLY A 62 -7.39 4.03 -2.52
CA GLY A 62 -7.84 5.37 -2.13
C GLY A 62 -6.72 6.41 -1.99
N VAL A 63 -5.47 6.05 -2.27
CA VAL A 63 -4.32 7.00 -2.28
C VAL A 63 -4.47 8.05 -3.39
N LEU A 64 -5.09 7.65 -4.52
CA LEU A 64 -5.41 8.55 -5.62
C LEU A 64 -6.91 8.50 -5.93
N ASN A 65 -7.52 9.67 -6.09
CA ASN A 65 -8.89 9.74 -6.59
C ASN A 65 -8.93 9.59 -8.12
N PRO A 66 -9.86 8.82 -8.69
CA PRO A 66 -10.05 8.77 -10.12
C PRO A 66 -10.54 10.14 -10.63
N THR A 67 -10.12 10.53 -11.84
CA THR A 67 -10.58 11.79 -12.46
C THR A 67 -12.03 11.68 -12.93
N GLN A 68 -12.44 10.49 -13.35
CA GLN A 68 -13.78 10.13 -13.77
C GLN A 68 -14.03 8.67 -13.40
N GLY A 69 -15.29 8.29 -13.26
CA GLY A 69 -15.68 6.96 -12.80
C GLY A 69 -15.65 6.83 -11.27
N GLU A 70 -15.86 5.63 -10.80
CA GLU A 70 -15.93 5.30 -9.39
C GLU A 70 -15.15 4.02 -9.08
N VAL A 71 -14.76 3.87 -7.83
CA VAL A 71 -14.19 2.64 -7.28
C VAL A 71 -15.01 2.25 -6.06
N VAL A 72 -15.53 1.05 -6.07
CA VAL A 72 -16.25 0.47 -4.94
C VAL A 72 -15.43 -0.67 -4.37
N VAL A 73 -15.15 -0.63 -3.09
CA VAL A 73 -14.42 -1.67 -2.37
C VAL A 73 -15.25 -2.13 -1.19
N ASP A 74 -15.44 -3.43 -1.09
CA ASP A 74 -16.14 -4.07 0.02
C ASP A 74 -15.13 -4.90 0.84
N GLY A 75 -14.70 -4.36 1.97
CA GLY A 75 -13.73 -4.95 2.88
C GLY A 75 -12.52 -4.06 3.18
N ARG A 76 -11.77 -4.45 4.21
CA ARG A 76 -10.56 -3.74 4.65
C ARG A 76 -9.38 -4.12 3.75
N ILE A 77 -8.73 -3.10 3.19
CA ILE A 77 -7.55 -3.26 2.34
C ILE A 77 -6.28 -3.07 3.18
N SER A 78 -5.35 -4.01 3.05
CA SER A 78 -3.94 -3.76 3.36
C SER A 78 -3.15 -3.72 2.06
N ALA A 79 -2.34 -2.69 1.88
CA ALA A 79 -1.56 -2.49 0.67
C ALA A 79 -0.07 -2.47 0.97
N LEU A 80 0.67 -3.36 0.33
CA LEU A 80 2.13 -3.40 0.40
C LEU A 80 2.80 -2.40 -0.57
N LEU A 81 2.01 -1.56 -1.25
CA LEU A 81 2.46 -0.55 -2.21
C LEU A 81 3.40 0.49 -1.59
N GLU A 82 3.13 0.83 -0.36
CA GLU A 82 3.84 1.87 0.39
C GLU A 82 4.13 1.33 1.80
N LEU A 83 5.01 0.31 1.86
CA LEU A 83 5.41 -0.32 3.12
C LEU A 83 5.84 0.72 4.16
N GLY A 84 5.17 0.73 5.31
CA GLY A 84 5.41 1.70 6.36
C GLY A 84 4.81 3.08 6.12
N ALA A 85 3.95 3.25 5.09
CA ALA A 85 3.15 4.46 4.96
C ALA A 85 2.33 4.67 6.24
N GLY A 86 2.42 5.88 6.81
CA GLY A 86 1.79 6.20 8.08
C GLY A 86 2.62 5.85 9.32
N PHE A 87 3.80 5.22 9.20
CA PHE A 87 4.69 5.05 10.33
C PHE A 87 5.23 6.40 10.80
N ASN A 88 5.21 6.61 12.11
CA ASN A 88 5.84 7.76 12.75
C ASN A 88 7.23 7.36 13.25
N GLY A 89 8.27 7.99 12.75
CA GLY A 89 9.66 7.71 13.12
C GLY A 89 9.99 7.92 14.60
N GLU A 90 9.25 8.81 15.28
CA GLU A 90 9.43 9.10 16.71
C GLU A 90 8.77 8.04 17.62
N TYR A 91 7.86 7.25 17.09
CA TYR A 91 7.16 6.20 17.81
C TYR A 91 7.97 4.90 17.78
N SER A 92 7.82 4.09 18.82
CA SER A 92 8.34 2.72 18.87
C SER A 92 7.69 1.84 17.80
N GLY A 93 8.28 0.67 17.55
CA GLY A 93 7.69 -0.30 16.65
C GLY A 93 6.30 -0.72 17.07
N ILE A 94 6.09 -0.98 18.38
CA ILE A 94 4.77 -1.33 18.92
C ILE A 94 3.73 -0.23 18.68
N GLU A 95 4.08 1.02 18.97
CA GLU A 95 3.17 2.15 18.74
C GLU A 95 2.81 2.28 17.25
N ASN A 96 3.77 2.01 16.36
CA ASN A 96 3.51 2.01 14.91
C ASN A 96 2.65 0.81 14.47
N VAL A 97 2.73 -0.35 15.12
CA VAL A 97 1.81 -1.47 14.87
C VAL A 97 0.37 -1.04 15.13
N TYR A 98 0.10 -0.42 16.29
CA TYR A 98 -1.24 0.07 16.62
C TYR A 98 -1.69 1.20 15.69
N LEU A 99 -0.82 2.19 15.44
CA LEU A 99 -1.12 3.31 14.55
C LEU A 99 -1.54 2.83 13.17
N ASN A 100 -0.74 1.95 12.57
CA ASN A 100 -1.00 1.44 11.22
C ASN A 100 -2.23 0.54 11.17
N GLY A 101 -2.39 -0.36 12.15
CA GLY A 101 -3.56 -1.23 12.26
C GLY A 101 -4.86 -0.42 12.35
N GLN A 102 -4.89 0.64 13.17
CA GLN A 102 -6.04 1.53 13.29
C GLN A 102 -6.31 2.32 12.00
N MET A 103 -5.27 2.74 11.27
CA MET A 103 -5.43 3.41 9.97
C MET A 103 -6.08 2.49 8.92
N ILE A 104 -5.83 1.18 8.99
CA ILE A 104 -6.48 0.17 8.13
C ILE A 104 -7.93 -0.10 8.58
N GLY A 105 -8.32 0.34 9.80
CA GLY A 105 -9.67 0.20 10.33
C GLY A 105 -9.84 -0.97 11.32
N PHE A 106 -8.75 -1.47 11.91
CA PHE A 106 -8.81 -2.48 12.97
C PHE A 106 -8.95 -1.84 14.34
N SER A 107 -9.73 -2.46 15.23
CA SER A 107 -9.81 -2.03 16.62
C SER A 107 -8.55 -2.41 17.41
N LYS A 108 -8.38 -1.80 18.58
CA LYS A 108 -7.26 -2.16 19.46
C LYS A 108 -7.27 -3.63 19.85
N GLU A 109 -8.43 -4.17 20.15
CA GLU A 109 -8.63 -5.57 20.54
C GLU A 109 -8.28 -6.52 19.39
N GLU A 110 -8.64 -6.19 18.16
CA GLU A 110 -8.26 -6.96 16.97
C GLU A 110 -6.74 -6.96 16.78
N ILE A 111 -6.08 -5.81 17.00
CA ILE A 111 -4.62 -5.69 16.91
C ILE A 111 -3.95 -6.46 18.05
N ASP A 112 -4.44 -6.35 19.29
CA ASP A 112 -3.93 -7.10 20.46
C ASP A 112 -3.94 -8.61 20.19
N ALA A 113 -5.00 -9.14 19.58
CA ALA A 113 -5.12 -10.54 19.22
C ALA A 113 -4.08 -11.01 18.18
N LYS A 114 -3.53 -10.10 17.37
CA LYS A 114 -2.53 -10.39 16.33
C LYS A 114 -1.13 -9.91 16.65
N LEU A 115 -0.97 -9.21 17.78
CA LEU A 115 0.30 -8.57 18.12
C LEU A 115 1.46 -9.58 18.16
N GLN A 116 1.29 -10.73 18.81
CA GLN A 116 2.34 -11.71 18.89
C GLN A 116 2.74 -12.27 17.53
N ASP A 117 1.77 -12.56 16.66
CA ASP A 117 2.03 -13.02 15.29
C ASP A 117 2.82 -11.97 14.49
N ILE A 118 2.50 -10.67 14.67
CA ILE A 118 3.22 -9.55 14.04
C ILE A 118 4.66 -9.51 14.55
N LEU A 119 4.89 -9.62 15.84
CA LEU A 119 6.22 -9.57 16.45
C LEU A 119 7.09 -10.74 16.00
N ASP A 120 6.54 -11.97 16.02
CA ASP A 120 7.23 -13.19 15.60
C ASP A 120 7.56 -13.18 14.10
N PHE A 121 6.67 -12.59 13.30
CA PHE A 121 6.90 -12.43 11.87
C PHE A 121 8.00 -11.41 11.58
N ALA A 122 7.95 -10.23 12.22
CA ALA A 122 8.93 -9.15 12.05
C ALA A 122 10.33 -9.59 12.47
N ASP A 123 10.43 -10.34 13.57
CA ASP A 123 11.68 -10.94 14.08
C ASP A 123 12.81 -9.89 14.19
N ILE A 124 12.52 -8.79 14.91
CA ILE A 124 13.44 -7.67 15.15
C ILE A 124 13.86 -7.55 16.62
N GLY A 125 13.43 -8.50 17.47
CA GLY A 125 13.78 -8.57 18.89
C GLY A 125 13.40 -7.29 19.65
N ASP A 126 14.25 -6.92 20.62
CA ASP A 126 13.98 -5.78 21.53
C ASP A 126 13.92 -4.42 20.84
N PHE A 127 14.36 -4.33 19.58
CA PHE A 127 14.21 -3.10 18.80
C PHE A 127 12.77 -2.67 18.63
N ILE A 128 11.81 -3.59 18.79
CA ILE A 128 10.38 -3.26 18.72
C ILE A 128 9.96 -2.17 19.73
N HIS A 129 10.68 -2.03 20.82
CA HIS A 129 10.47 -0.99 21.84
C HIS A 129 11.20 0.32 21.57
N GLN A 130 12.05 0.37 20.54
CA GLN A 130 12.82 1.55 20.17
C GLN A 130 12.09 2.38 19.11
N PRO A 131 12.34 3.70 19.02
CA PRO A 131 11.80 4.54 17.96
C PRO A 131 12.21 4.04 16.57
N VAL A 132 11.24 4.00 15.66
CA VAL A 132 11.43 3.45 14.30
C VAL A 132 12.51 4.20 13.50
N LYS A 133 12.75 5.48 13.79
CA LYS A 133 13.88 6.23 13.20
C LYS A 133 15.25 5.62 13.45
N THR A 134 15.39 4.76 14.46
CA THR A 134 16.65 4.08 14.78
C THR A 134 16.84 2.75 14.05
N TYR A 135 15.80 2.31 13.30
CA TYR A 135 15.82 1.04 12.61
C TYR A 135 16.74 1.06 11.39
N SER A 136 17.32 -0.09 11.08
CA SER A 136 17.87 -0.32 9.76
C SER A 136 16.73 -0.39 8.73
N SER A 137 17.06 -0.17 7.46
CA SER A 137 16.06 -0.32 6.38
C SER A 137 15.41 -1.70 6.37
N GLY A 138 16.18 -2.75 6.67
CA GLY A 138 15.68 -4.11 6.76
C GLY A 138 14.69 -4.31 7.92
N MET A 139 14.99 -3.78 9.11
CA MET A 139 14.08 -3.84 10.27
C MET A 139 12.78 -3.08 10.01
N PHE A 140 12.89 -1.89 9.39
CA PHE A 140 11.73 -1.09 9.01
C PHE A 140 10.79 -1.87 8.09
N VAL A 141 11.34 -2.45 7.02
CA VAL A 141 10.59 -3.23 6.05
C VAL A 141 9.97 -4.48 6.67
N ARG A 142 10.72 -5.21 7.51
CA ARG A 142 10.23 -6.40 8.21
C ARG A 142 9.03 -6.07 9.08
N LEU A 143 9.08 -4.97 9.86
CA LEU A 143 7.96 -4.55 10.71
C LEU A 143 6.76 -4.10 9.86
N ALA A 144 6.99 -3.25 8.86
CA ALA A 144 5.91 -2.75 8.01
C ALA A 144 5.18 -3.90 7.28
N PHE A 145 5.95 -4.86 6.77
CA PHE A 145 5.40 -6.05 6.13
C PHE A 145 4.66 -6.95 7.13
N ALA A 146 5.24 -7.16 8.33
CA ALA A 146 4.62 -7.96 9.37
C ALA A 146 3.24 -7.42 9.78
N VAL A 147 3.12 -6.10 9.94
CA VAL A 147 1.83 -5.45 10.21
C VAL A 147 0.86 -5.69 9.08
N ALA A 148 1.25 -5.33 7.86
CA ALA A 148 0.37 -5.37 6.70
C ALA A 148 -0.22 -6.77 6.42
N ILE A 149 0.55 -7.83 6.71
CA ILE A 149 0.14 -9.20 6.39
C ILE A 149 -0.50 -9.93 7.57
N ASN A 150 -0.05 -9.74 8.82
CA ASN A 150 -0.57 -10.50 9.95
C ASN A 150 -1.84 -9.92 10.56
N ILE A 151 -2.21 -8.68 10.21
CA ILE A 151 -3.47 -8.08 10.62
C ILE A 151 -4.69 -8.71 9.92
N GLU A 152 -4.44 -9.57 8.92
CA GLU A 152 -5.42 -10.38 8.18
C GLU A 152 -6.55 -9.56 7.52
N PRO A 153 -6.22 -8.60 6.64
CA PRO A 153 -7.22 -7.85 5.90
C PRO A 153 -8.06 -8.78 5.02
N GLU A 154 -9.22 -8.31 4.55
CA GLU A 154 -10.04 -9.03 3.57
C GLU A 154 -9.44 -8.98 2.16
N ILE A 155 -8.72 -7.88 1.87
CA ILE A 155 -8.11 -7.62 0.56
C ILE A 155 -6.65 -7.26 0.77
N LEU A 156 -5.75 -8.01 0.16
CA LEU A 156 -4.32 -7.74 0.15
C LEU A 156 -3.89 -7.24 -1.22
N ILE A 157 -3.27 -6.07 -1.26
CA ILE A 157 -2.71 -5.51 -2.50
C ILE A 157 -1.20 -5.53 -2.40
N VAL A 158 -0.58 -6.20 -3.38
CA VAL A 158 0.87 -6.40 -3.48
C VAL A 158 1.36 -5.71 -4.74
N ASP A 159 2.36 -4.85 -4.65
CA ASP A 159 3.15 -4.39 -5.80
C ASP A 159 4.53 -5.03 -5.69
N GLU A 160 5.45 -4.79 -6.54
CA GLU A 160 6.82 -5.35 -6.62
C GLU A 160 7.55 -5.56 -5.26
N ALA A 161 6.86 -5.30 -4.14
CA ALA A 161 7.34 -5.37 -2.75
C ALA A 161 7.80 -6.76 -2.29
N LEU A 162 7.54 -7.83 -3.05
CA LEU A 162 7.98 -9.20 -2.69
C LEU A 162 9.49 -9.41 -2.79
N SER A 163 10.20 -8.47 -3.42
CA SER A 163 11.67 -8.54 -3.56
C SER A 163 12.42 -7.93 -2.38
N VAL A 164 11.74 -7.63 -1.26
CA VAL A 164 12.30 -6.92 -0.12
C VAL A 164 12.70 -7.90 0.99
N GLY A 165 13.81 -7.60 1.68
CA GLY A 165 14.33 -8.42 2.76
C GLY A 165 15.29 -9.51 2.27
N ASP A 166 15.76 -10.32 3.22
CA ASP A 166 16.61 -11.49 2.92
C ASP A 166 15.78 -12.70 2.45
N VAL A 167 16.48 -13.72 1.95
CA VAL A 167 15.85 -14.93 1.38
C VAL A 167 14.94 -15.64 2.39
N PHE A 168 15.29 -15.64 3.68
CA PHE A 168 14.48 -16.27 4.72
C PHE A 168 13.21 -15.50 4.98
N PHE A 169 13.30 -14.18 5.00
CA PHE A 169 12.12 -13.32 5.15
C PHE A 169 11.19 -13.43 3.95
N GLN A 170 11.73 -13.45 2.72
CA GLN A 170 10.95 -13.69 1.52
C GLN A 170 10.21 -15.04 1.58
N ALA A 171 10.86 -16.10 2.07
CA ALA A 171 10.20 -17.40 2.24
C ALA A 171 9.06 -17.35 3.26
N LYS A 172 9.19 -16.57 4.36
CA LYS A 172 8.08 -16.31 5.30
C LYS A 172 6.92 -15.59 4.59
N CYS A 173 7.22 -14.58 3.77
CA CYS A 173 6.21 -13.84 3.02
C CYS A 173 5.44 -14.75 2.05
N TYR A 174 6.13 -15.58 1.26
CA TYR A 174 5.47 -16.49 0.32
C TYR A 174 4.54 -17.48 1.03
N ARG A 175 4.97 -18.07 2.15
CA ARG A 175 4.10 -18.95 2.94
C ARG A 175 2.84 -18.24 3.41
N LYS A 176 2.97 -16.98 3.86
CA LYS A 176 1.82 -16.21 4.31
C LYS A 176 0.85 -15.87 3.19
N PHE A 177 1.34 -15.66 1.96
CA PHE A 177 0.47 -15.51 0.78
C PHE A 177 -0.31 -16.78 0.46
N GLU A 178 0.32 -17.95 0.55
CA GLU A 178 -0.42 -19.21 0.35
C GLU A 178 -1.49 -19.42 1.43
N GLU A 179 -1.20 -19.11 2.72
CA GLU A 179 -2.19 -19.11 3.78
C GLU A 179 -3.38 -18.18 3.46
N PHE A 180 -3.11 -16.96 2.94
CA PHE A 180 -4.17 -16.02 2.52
C PHE A 180 -5.07 -16.60 1.44
N LYS A 181 -4.49 -17.26 0.44
CA LYS A 181 -5.24 -17.94 -0.62
C LYS A 181 -6.10 -19.06 -0.06
N GLU A 182 -5.55 -19.89 0.83
CA GLU A 182 -6.28 -20.98 1.49
C GLU A 182 -7.44 -20.47 2.35
N MET A 183 -7.28 -19.31 3.00
CA MET A 183 -8.32 -18.63 3.76
C MET A 183 -9.39 -17.97 2.87
N GLY A 184 -9.25 -18.00 1.55
CA GLY A 184 -10.18 -17.36 0.61
C GLY A 184 -10.15 -15.83 0.66
N LYS A 185 -9.00 -15.23 1.03
CA LYS A 185 -8.79 -13.78 0.97
C LYS A 185 -8.61 -13.32 -0.46
N THR A 186 -8.98 -12.08 -0.75
CA THR A 186 -8.78 -11.47 -2.07
C THR A 186 -7.37 -10.91 -2.19
N ILE A 187 -6.66 -11.24 -3.27
CA ILE A 187 -5.28 -10.78 -3.50
C ILE A 187 -5.18 -10.13 -4.88
N LEU A 188 -4.62 -8.91 -4.94
CA LEU A 188 -4.25 -8.23 -6.18
C LEU A 188 -2.73 -8.03 -6.21
N PHE A 189 -2.07 -8.36 -7.35
CA PHE A 189 -0.62 -8.14 -7.51
C PHE A 189 -0.25 -7.77 -8.95
#